data_6e13aee2838de8eb8e9eba8d07a46b37
#
_entry.id   6e13aee2838de8eb8e9eba8d07a46b37
#
_cell.length_a   1.000
_cell.length_b   1.000
_cell.length_c   1.000
_cell.angle_alpha   90.00
_cell.angle_beta   90.00
_cell.angle_gamma   90.00
#
_symmetry.space_group_name_H-M   'P 1'
#
loop_
_entity.id
_entity.type
_entity.pdbx_description
1 polymer ?
#
loop_
_entity_poly.entity_id
_entity_poly.type
_entity_poly.pdbx_seq_one_letter_code
_entity_poly.pdbx_strand_id
1 'polypeptide(L)'
;VLFRSGLGQREQDEELAVAVRTLKALAIETGVALVVTSDLPTVVAGRNDPRPGLGDFGALGAVKAHADIVLGVYREEMHSPGTGVEGATELRVLKNRNGGTGYVDLYFYKQWLRFEDMLDPDR
;
A
#
# COMPACT_ATOMS: atom_id res chain seq x y z
N VAL A 1 10.60 -3.28 -11.40
CA VAL A 1 10.42 -4.65 -11.90
C VAL A 1 9.40 -4.65 -13.01
N LEU A 2 9.81 -5.08 -14.20
CA LEU A 2 8.92 -5.22 -15.34
C LEU A 2 8.29 -6.62 -15.29
N PHE A 3 6.97 -6.67 -15.17
CA PHE A 3 6.23 -7.90 -15.28
C PHE A 3 5.89 -8.18 -16.73
N ARG A 4 6.02 -9.43 -17.15
CA ARG A 4 5.67 -9.82 -18.51
C ARG A 4 4.17 -9.68 -18.72
N SER A 5 3.77 -8.94 -19.74
CA SER A 5 2.39 -8.90 -20.19
C SER A 5 1.98 -10.27 -20.74
N GLY A 6 0.75 -10.70 -20.47
CA GLY A 6 0.22 -11.97 -20.96
C GLY A 6 0.41 -13.17 -20.04
N LEU A 7 1.09 -13.01 -18.89
CA LEU A 7 1.13 -14.05 -17.86
C LEU A 7 -0.22 -14.14 -17.16
N GLY A 8 -0.61 -15.35 -16.75
CA GLY A 8 -1.74 -15.55 -15.85
C GLY A 8 -1.46 -14.95 -14.47
N GLN A 9 -2.52 -14.75 -13.69
CA GLN A 9 -2.40 -14.15 -12.35
C GLN A 9 -1.44 -14.92 -11.44
N ARG A 10 -1.48 -16.24 -11.51
CA ARG A 10 -0.62 -17.10 -10.68
C ARG A 10 0.86 -16.90 -11.02
N GLU A 11 1.21 -16.87 -12.29
CA GLU A 11 2.58 -16.65 -12.75
C GLU A 11 3.09 -15.26 -12.37
N GLN A 12 2.24 -14.25 -12.45
CA GLN A 12 2.56 -12.88 -12.00
C GLN A 12 2.83 -12.85 -10.50
N ASP A 13 1.99 -13.52 -9.71
CA ASP A 13 2.16 -13.62 -8.27
C ASP A 13 3.45 -14.36 -7.89
N GLU A 14 3.80 -15.41 -8.62
CA GLU A 14 5.05 -16.14 -8.42
C GLU A 14 6.27 -15.27 -8.72
N GLU A 15 6.26 -14.52 -9.84
CA GLU A 15 7.34 -13.59 -10.18
C GLU A 15 7.45 -12.48 -9.14
N LEU A 16 6.33 -11.94 -8.70
CA LEU A 16 6.30 -10.90 -7.67
C LEU A 16 6.84 -11.43 -6.33
N ALA A 17 6.50 -12.65 -5.97
CA ALA A 17 7.02 -13.29 -4.76
C ALA A 17 8.55 -13.42 -4.79
N VAL A 18 9.10 -13.82 -5.93
CA VAL A 18 10.56 -13.88 -6.11
C VAL A 18 11.17 -12.50 -6.00
N ALA A 19 10.57 -11.49 -6.64
CA ALA A 19 11.04 -10.10 -6.60
C ALA A 19 11.06 -9.58 -5.15
N VAL A 20 10.01 -9.79 -4.39
CA VAL A 20 9.92 -9.33 -2.99
C VAL A 20 11.01 -9.98 -2.13
N ARG A 21 11.21 -11.28 -2.25
CA ARG A 21 12.28 -11.99 -1.52
C ARG A 21 13.66 -11.49 -1.90
N THR A 22 13.89 -11.26 -3.19
CA THR A 22 15.17 -10.77 -3.72
C THR A 22 15.47 -9.36 -3.20
N LEU A 23 14.48 -8.47 -3.22
CA LEU A 23 14.62 -7.11 -2.69
C LEU A 23 14.89 -7.12 -1.19
N LYS A 24 14.24 -7.99 -0.44
CA LYS A 24 14.51 -8.12 1.00
C LYS A 24 15.94 -8.58 1.26
N ALA A 25 16.42 -9.59 0.54
CA ALA A 25 17.79 -10.07 0.65
C ALA A 25 18.80 -8.97 0.30
N LEU A 26 18.52 -8.20 -0.75
CA LEU A 26 19.36 -7.07 -1.16
C LEU A 26 19.43 -5.98 -0.08
N ALA A 27 18.29 -5.64 0.52
CA ALA A 27 18.25 -4.65 1.60
C ALA A 27 19.10 -5.08 2.80
N ILE A 28 19.02 -6.36 3.17
CA ILE A 28 19.83 -6.92 4.27
C ILE A 28 21.32 -6.90 3.91
N GLU A 29 21.66 -7.36 2.71
CA GLU A 29 23.06 -7.48 2.25
C GLU A 29 23.73 -6.10 2.14
N THR A 30 23.02 -5.11 1.63
CA THR A 30 23.59 -3.78 1.38
C THR A 30 23.40 -2.79 2.52
N GLY A 31 22.51 -3.08 3.48
CA GLY A 31 22.14 -2.15 4.54
C GLY A 31 21.32 -0.96 4.07
N VAL A 32 20.70 -1.06 2.89
CA VAL A 32 19.91 0.01 2.26
C VAL A 32 18.44 -0.16 2.63
N ALA A 33 17.76 0.95 2.95
CA ALA A 33 16.32 0.97 3.08
C ALA A 33 15.68 1.01 1.69
N LEU A 34 14.81 0.05 1.39
CA LEU A 34 14.08 -0.03 0.13
C LEU A 34 12.62 0.33 0.34
N VAL A 35 12.11 1.26 -0.46
CA VAL A 35 10.69 1.61 -0.52
C VAL A 35 10.16 1.19 -1.88
N VAL A 36 9.14 0.34 -1.87
CA VAL A 36 8.52 -0.19 -3.09
C VAL A 36 7.07 0.25 -3.14
N THR A 37 6.66 0.81 -4.26
CA THR A 37 5.26 1.17 -4.50
C THR A 37 4.61 0.15 -5.41
N SER A 38 3.34 -0.12 -5.18
CA SER A 38 2.56 -1.07 -5.96
C SER A 38 1.11 -0.63 -6.01
N ASP A 39 0.49 -0.75 -7.17
CA ASP A 39 -0.95 -0.60 -7.30
C ASP A 39 -1.65 -1.86 -6.77
N LEU A 40 -2.81 -1.67 -6.16
CA LEU A 40 -3.65 -2.78 -5.72
C LEU A 40 -4.53 -3.28 -6.88
N PRO A 41 -4.90 -4.57 -6.87
CA PRO A 41 -5.82 -5.11 -7.87
C PRO A 41 -7.16 -4.35 -7.90
N THR A 42 -7.74 -4.22 -9.07
CA THR A 42 -9.02 -3.53 -9.26
C THR A 42 -10.18 -4.15 -8.47
N VAL A 43 -10.09 -5.44 -8.16
CA VAL A 43 -11.08 -6.14 -7.33
C VAL A 43 -11.21 -5.52 -5.94
N VAL A 44 -10.14 -4.94 -5.42
CA VAL A 44 -10.15 -4.25 -4.11
C VAL A 44 -11.07 -3.03 -4.17
N ALA A 45 -11.00 -2.24 -5.23
CA ALA A 45 -11.85 -1.06 -5.41
C ALA A 45 -13.33 -1.42 -5.56
N GLY A 46 -13.65 -2.64 -6.04
CA GLY A 46 -15.02 -3.11 -6.22
C GLY A 46 -15.68 -3.70 -4.96
N ARG A 47 -14.97 -3.81 -3.85
CA ARG A 47 -15.51 -4.36 -2.60
C ARG A 47 -16.39 -3.34 -1.88
N ASN A 48 -17.23 -3.82 -0.95
CA ASN A 48 -18.02 -2.97 -0.06
C ASN A 48 -17.14 -2.04 0.77
N ASP A 49 -16.03 -2.57 1.30
CA ASP A 49 -14.99 -1.78 1.95
C ASP A 49 -13.71 -1.85 1.11
N PRO A 50 -13.40 -0.82 0.31
CA PRO A 50 -12.24 -0.82 -0.57
C PRO A 50 -10.93 -0.44 0.14
N ARG A 51 -10.93 -0.31 1.46
CA ARG A 51 -9.70 -0.03 2.20
C ARG A 51 -8.70 -1.17 2.02
N PRO A 52 -7.41 -0.85 1.75
CA PRO A 52 -6.40 -1.87 1.59
C PRO A 52 -6.19 -2.68 2.87
N GLY A 53 -6.04 -3.98 2.70
CA GLY A 53 -5.64 -4.91 3.75
C GLY A 53 -4.33 -5.59 3.40
N LEU A 54 -3.70 -6.20 4.39
CA LEU A 54 -2.38 -6.82 4.20
C LEU A 54 -2.41 -7.95 3.16
N GLY A 55 -3.52 -8.69 3.07
CA GLY A 55 -3.69 -9.76 2.08
C GLY A 55 -3.91 -9.29 0.65
N ASP A 56 -4.14 -7.99 0.43
CA ASP A 56 -4.47 -7.46 -0.90
C ASP A 56 -3.26 -7.28 -1.81
N PHE A 57 -2.04 -7.39 -1.26
CA PHE A 57 -0.81 -7.16 -2.02
C PHE A 57 -0.40 -8.35 -2.89
N GLY A 58 -1.10 -9.48 -2.82
CA GLY A 58 -0.83 -10.64 -3.65
C GLY A 58 0.54 -11.27 -3.38
N ALA A 59 1.24 -11.64 -4.43
CA ALA A 59 2.59 -12.22 -4.36
C ALA A 59 2.67 -13.48 -3.51
N LEU A 60 1.58 -14.28 -3.45
CA LEU A 60 1.50 -15.51 -2.66
C LEU A 60 1.85 -15.29 -1.18
N GLY A 61 1.55 -14.11 -0.65
CA GLY A 61 1.84 -13.75 0.74
C GLY A 61 3.28 -13.31 1.00
N ALA A 62 4.11 -13.14 -0.02
CA ALA A 62 5.51 -12.74 0.17
C ALA A 62 5.64 -11.33 0.76
N VAL A 63 4.77 -10.39 0.38
CA VAL A 63 4.76 -9.05 0.96
C VAL A 63 4.50 -9.12 2.47
N LYS A 64 3.47 -9.86 2.86
CA LYS A 64 3.14 -10.08 4.27
C LYS A 64 4.30 -10.73 5.03
N ALA A 65 4.99 -11.68 4.41
CA ALA A 65 6.06 -12.45 5.04
C ALA A 65 7.38 -11.67 5.15
N HIS A 66 7.74 -10.90 4.12
CA HIS A 66 9.09 -10.35 3.99
C HIS A 66 9.20 -8.84 4.18
N ALA A 67 8.15 -8.06 3.96
CA ALA A 67 8.20 -6.62 4.19
C ALA A 67 8.30 -6.32 5.68
N ASP A 68 9.08 -5.32 6.04
CA ASP A 68 9.18 -4.84 7.43
C ASP A 68 8.01 -3.94 7.79
N ILE A 69 7.61 -3.11 6.85
CA ILE A 69 6.49 -2.18 6.98
C ILE A 69 5.65 -2.29 5.72
N VAL A 70 4.34 -2.37 5.88
CA VAL A 70 3.38 -2.33 4.77
C VAL A 70 2.40 -1.20 5.05
N LEU A 71 2.32 -0.28 4.12
CA LEU A 71 1.41 0.87 4.19
C LEU A 71 0.38 0.77 3.07
N GLY A 72 -0.87 1.01 3.43
CA GLY A 72 -1.95 1.14 2.47
C GLY A 72 -2.44 2.58 2.43
N VAL A 73 -2.64 3.13 1.25
CA VAL A 73 -3.18 4.47 1.05
C VAL A 73 -4.60 4.36 0.54
N TYR A 74 -5.53 4.99 1.24
CA TYR A 74 -6.95 5.00 0.88
C TYR A 74 -7.46 6.43 0.80
N ARG A 75 -8.02 6.79 -0.34
CA ARG A 75 -8.72 8.07 -0.55
C ARG A 75 -10.15 7.77 -0.94
N GLU A 76 -11.09 8.14 -0.06
CA GLU A 76 -12.51 7.85 -0.26
C GLU A 76 -13.07 8.44 -1.54
N GLU A 77 -12.65 9.65 -1.91
CA GLU A 77 -13.11 10.32 -3.13
C GLU A 77 -12.79 9.56 -4.41
N MET A 78 -11.78 8.68 -4.39
CA MET A 78 -11.42 7.84 -5.54
C MET A 78 -12.40 6.68 -5.74
N HIS A 79 -13.12 6.30 -4.69
CA HIS A 79 -14.08 5.18 -4.70
C HIS A 79 -15.53 5.65 -4.68
N SER A 80 -15.79 6.78 -4.03
CA SER A 80 -17.12 7.37 -3.88
C SER A 80 -17.05 8.89 -4.11
N PRO A 81 -16.90 9.32 -5.37
CA PRO A 81 -16.81 10.75 -5.69
C PRO A 81 -17.99 11.54 -5.15
N GLY A 82 -17.71 12.71 -4.57
CA GLY A 82 -18.73 13.58 -4.02
C GLY A 82 -19.20 13.23 -2.61
N THR A 83 -18.66 12.19 -2.01
CA THR A 83 -18.92 11.83 -0.61
C THR A 83 -17.70 12.16 0.27
N GLY A 84 -17.95 12.49 1.52
CA GLY A 84 -16.89 12.82 2.47
C GLY A 84 -16.19 14.14 2.16
N VAL A 85 -15.00 14.29 2.71
CA VAL A 85 -14.15 15.49 2.56
C VAL A 85 -13.17 15.28 1.42
N GLU A 86 -13.13 16.25 0.49
CA GLU A 86 -12.17 16.20 -0.62
C GLU A 86 -10.74 16.17 -0.08
N GLY A 87 -9.94 15.24 -0.58
CA GLY A 87 -8.56 15.06 -0.16
C GLY A 87 -8.36 14.24 1.11
N ALA A 88 -9.44 13.87 1.81
CA ALA A 88 -9.32 13.02 2.99
C ALA A 88 -8.69 11.67 2.62
N THR A 89 -7.61 11.35 3.31
CA THR A 89 -6.78 10.18 3.03
C THR A 89 -6.52 9.43 4.34
N GLU A 90 -6.63 8.11 4.29
CA GLU A 90 -6.15 7.26 5.38
C GLU A 90 -4.84 6.63 4.96
N LEU A 91 -3.79 6.85 5.74
CA LEU A 91 -2.55 6.09 5.63
C LEU A 91 -2.62 4.96 6.64
N ARG A 92 -2.81 3.75 6.16
CA ARG A 92 -3.01 2.57 7.00
C ARG A 92 -1.70 1.84 7.18
N VAL A 93 -1.30 1.65 8.43
CA VAL A 93 -0.13 0.85 8.78
C VAL A 93 -0.61 -0.59 8.95
N LEU A 94 -0.45 -1.40 7.90
CA LEU A 94 -0.96 -2.77 7.84
C LEU A 94 -0.02 -3.78 8.47
N LYS A 95 1.27 -3.51 8.40
CA LYS A 95 2.32 -4.27 9.07
C LYS A 95 3.40 -3.31 9.54
N ASN A 96 3.87 -3.51 10.75
CA ASN A 96 5.00 -2.77 11.30
C ASN A 96 5.77 -3.71 12.23
N ARG A 97 6.88 -4.25 11.74
CA ARG A 97 7.67 -5.28 12.45
C ARG A 97 8.08 -4.84 13.85
N ASN A 98 8.41 -3.56 14.02
CA ASN A 98 8.95 -3.03 15.27
C ASN A 98 7.97 -2.12 16.02
N GLY A 99 6.70 -2.11 15.67
CA GLY A 99 5.72 -1.23 16.28
C GLY A 99 4.28 -1.67 16.06
N GLY A 100 3.35 -0.77 16.32
CA GLY A 100 1.92 -1.02 16.21
C GLY A 100 1.39 -0.83 14.79
N THR A 101 0.19 -1.35 14.56
CA THR A 101 -0.62 -1.10 13.37
C THR A 101 -1.72 -0.08 13.69
N GLY A 102 -2.35 0.45 12.67
CA GLY A 102 -3.40 1.45 12.82
C GLY A 102 -3.50 2.30 11.57
N TYR A 103 -3.98 3.51 11.72
CA TYR A 103 -4.03 4.45 10.60
C TYR A 103 -3.85 5.89 11.05
N VAL A 104 -3.48 6.73 10.10
CA VAL A 104 -3.32 8.18 10.27
C VAL A 104 -4.18 8.88 9.23
N ASP A 105 -4.90 9.89 9.66
CA ASP A 105 -5.68 10.73 8.75
C ASP A 105 -4.82 11.87 8.20
N LEU A 106 -4.84 12.00 6.87
CA LEU A 106 -4.10 13.02 6.14
C LEU A 106 -5.02 13.76 5.18
N TYR A 107 -4.62 14.99 4.80
CA TYR A 107 -5.18 15.68 3.66
C TYR A 107 -4.24 15.58 2.46
N PHE A 108 -4.80 15.26 1.30
CA PHE A 108 -4.10 15.34 0.03
C PHE A 108 -4.52 16.60 -0.72
N TYR A 109 -3.56 17.51 -0.90
CA TYR A 109 -3.74 18.72 -1.68
C TYR A 109 -3.30 18.46 -3.12
N LYS A 110 -4.26 18.15 -3.98
CA LYS A 110 -3.98 17.77 -5.38
C LYS A 110 -3.32 18.89 -6.20
N GLN A 111 -3.53 20.16 -5.82
CA GLN A 111 -2.91 21.30 -6.48
C GLN A 111 -1.39 21.30 -6.33
N TRP A 112 -0.89 20.75 -5.23
CA TRP A 112 0.53 20.73 -4.88
C TRP A 112 1.09 19.31 -4.80
N LEU A 113 0.28 18.28 -5.06
CA LEU A 113 0.64 16.87 -4.91
C LEU A 113 1.28 16.59 -3.54
N ARG A 114 0.66 17.12 -2.49
CA ARG A 114 1.22 17.10 -1.15
C ARG A 114 0.22 16.56 -0.14
N PHE A 115 0.73 15.72 0.76
CA PHE A 115 0.00 15.28 1.95
C PHE A 115 0.36 16.16 3.14
N GLU A 116 -0.63 16.50 3.94
CA GLU A 116 -0.49 17.22 5.19
C GLU A 116 -1.21 16.47 6.30
N ASP A 117 -0.75 16.63 7.53
CA ASP A 117 -1.45 16.09 8.68
C ASP A 117 -2.85 16.71 8.80
N MET A 118 -3.83 15.87 9.09
CA MET A 118 -5.15 16.35 9.45
C MET A 118 -5.09 16.84 10.89
N LEU A 119 -5.06 18.16 11.07
CA LEU A 119 -5.01 18.75 12.39
C LEU A 119 -6.31 18.47 13.13
N ASP A 120 -6.19 17.85 14.30
CA ASP A 120 -7.28 17.72 15.23
C ASP A 120 -7.43 19.07 15.97
N PRO A 121 -8.55 19.79 15.79
CA PRO A 121 -8.74 21.10 16.44
C PRO A 121 -8.77 21.00 17.97
N ASP A 122 -8.96 19.80 18.52
CA ASP A 122 -9.00 19.56 19.96
C ASP A 122 -7.65 19.12 20.57
N ARG A 123 -6.61 19.12 19.75
CA ARG A 123 -5.24 18.85 20.21
C ARG A 123 -4.53 20.12 20.65
#